data_5ecea300ef14d562fa9914ad1b847ff5
#
_entry.id   5ecea300ef14d562fa9914ad1b847ff5
#
_cell.length_a   1.000
_cell.length_b   1.000
_cell.length_c   1.000
_cell.angle_alpha   90.00
_cell.angle_beta   90.00
_cell.angle_gamma   90.00
#
_symmetry.space_group_name_H-M   'P 1'
#
loop_
_entity.id
_entity.type
_entity.pdbx_description
1 polymer ?
#
loop_
_entity_poly.entity_id
_entity_poly.type
_entity_poly.pdbx_seq_one_letter_code
_entity_poly.pdbx_strand_id
1 'polypeptide(L)'
;MSKKNSESASTDLRVRRTHKLLWEALLRLFQRHPYESITVQQICDEAMVHRTTFYNHFEDKDHLLMYGLEQIDKQFSQESVRDRLLKPTQTAEKIMEENKFTPLKASKSDGKISRMLYKHGMEGLKKDLRELEESGVKFPLPLEVIAAFVSGARIALCAWWMENGRKESAAQIDEYLQQMINPKLFSKDA
;
A
#
# COMPACT_ATOMS: atom_id res chain seq x y z
N MET A 1 -6.01 -41.02 -0.38
CA MET A 1 -5.74 -39.66 -0.96
C MET A 1 -6.10 -38.51 -0.03
N SER A 2 -6.77 -38.70 1.11
CA SER A 2 -7.28 -37.59 1.99
C SER A 2 -6.24 -36.93 2.92
N LYS A 3 -5.20 -37.62 3.40
CA LYS A 3 -4.21 -37.06 4.37
C LYS A 3 -3.27 -36.00 3.77
N LYS A 4 -2.85 -36.13 2.52
CA LYS A 4 -1.92 -35.18 1.87
C LYS A 4 -2.55 -33.80 1.64
N ASN A 5 -3.86 -33.73 1.39
CA ASN A 5 -4.59 -32.47 1.23
C ASN A 5 -4.78 -31.71 2.56
N SER A 6 -4.96 -32.42 3.68
CA SER A 6 -5.11 -31.78 4.99
C SER A 6 -3.80 -31.23 5.56
N GLU A 7 -2.66 -31.88 5.29
CA GLU A 7 -1.34 -31.38 5.70
C GLU A 7 -0.91 -30.15 4.89
N SER A 8 -1.18 -30.13 3.58
CA SER A 8 -0.92 -28.97 2.72
C SER A 8 -1.76 -27.74 3.14
N ALA A 9 -3.05 -27.92 3.39
CA ALA A 9 -3.93 -26.86 3.86
C ALA A 9 -3.54 -26.33 5.25
N SER A 10 -3.12 -27.20 6.17
CA SER A 10 -2.64 -26.83 7.51
C SER A 10 -1.32 -26.03 7.43
N THR A 11 -0.42 -26.40 6.52
CA THR A 11 0.84 -25.69 6.29
C THR A 11 0.59 -24.29 5.72
N ASP A 12 -0.30 -24.14 4.74
CA ASP A 12 -0.69 -22.86 4.16
C ASP A 12 -1.31 -21.92 5.22
N LEU A 13 -2.19 -22.42 6.08
CA LEU A 13 -2.76 -21.63 7.18
C LEU A 13 -1.72 -21.14 8.19
N ARG A 14 -0.73 -21.96 8.52
CA ARG A 14 0.37 -21.57 9.41
C ARG A 14 1.23 -20.47 8.78
N VAL A 15 1.58 -20.62 7.51
CA VAL A 15 2.33 -19.63 6.75
C VAL A 15 1.59 -18.30 6.72
N ARG A 16 0.31 -18.30 6.34
CA ARG A 16 -0.53 -17.09 6.31
C ARG A 16 -0.61 -16.42 7.67
N ARG A 17 -0.77 -17.19 8.75
CA ARG A 17 -0.79 -16.66 10.12
C ARG A 17 0.55 -15.99 10.48
N THR A 18 1.66 -16.65 10.17
CA THR A 18 3.00 -16.11 10.42
C THR A 18 3.21 -14.80 9.66
N HIS A 19 2.89 -14.76 8.37
CA HIS A 19 2.99 -13.54 7.56
C HIS A 19 2.15 -12.40 8.14
N LYS A 20 0.91 -12.69 8.54
CA LYS A 20 0.01 -11.71 9.16
C LYS A 20 0.60 -11.15 10.46
N LEU A 21 1.09 -12.01 11.37
CA LEU A 21 1.68 -11.58 12.64
C LEU A 21 2.91 -10.68 12.42
N LEU A 22 3.80 -11.06 11.50
CA LEU A 22 5.00 -10.29 11.18
C LEU A 22 4.66 -8.93 10.54
N TRP A 23 3.70 -8.90 9.62
CA TRP A 23 3.22 -7.67 9.01
C TRP A 23 2.59 -6.71 10.02
N GLU A 24 1.68 -7.20 10.87
CA GLU A 24 1.06 -6.40 11.92
C GLU A 24 2.10 -5.87 12.93
N ALA A 25 3.11 -6.66 13.26
CA ALA A 25 4.21 -6.25 14.13
C ALA A 25 5.03 -5.11 13.48
N LEU A 26 5.37 -5.23 12.20
CA LEU A 26 6.06 -4.17 11.46
C LEU A 26 5.25 -2.87 11.48
N LEU A 27 3.93 -2.92 11.24
CA LEU A 27 3.07 -1.75 11.25
C LEU A 27 3.00 -1.09 12.64
N ARG A 28 2.91 -1.88 13.74
CA ARG A 28 2.92 -1.34 15.11
C ARG A 28 4.24 -0.66 15.44
N LEU A 29 5.36 -1.23 15.02
CA LEU A 29 6.69 -0.64 15.23
C LEU A 29 6.85 0.64 14.42
N PHE A 30 6.37 0.68 13.19
CA PHE A 30 6.45 1.83 12.31
C PHE A 30 5.67 3.05 12.84
N GLN A 31 4.66 2.85 13.70
CA GLN A 31 3.96 3.95 14.38
C GLN A 31 4.79 4.62 15.47
N ARG A 32 5.76 3.90 16.02
CA ARG A 32 6.56 4.31 17.20
C ARG A 32 7.99 4.67 16.85
N HIS A 33 8.50 4.15 15.75
CA HIS A 33 9.90 4.26 15.33
C HIS A 33 10.03 4.62 13.86
N PRO A 34 11.06 5.39 13.46
CA PRO A 34 11.42 5.53 12.06
C PRO A 34 11.72 4.15 11.45
N TYR A 35 11.27 3.92 10.23
CA TYR A 35 11.43 2.62 9.57
C TYR A 35 12.88 2.12 9.55
N GLU A 36 13.84 3.01 9.30
CA GLU A 36 15.26 2.67 9.21
C GLU A 36 15.81 2.09 10.53
N SER A 37 15.29 2.56 11.67
CA SER A 37 15.70 2.07 13.00
C SER A 37 15.06 0.75 13.39
N ILE A 38 14.03 0.29 12.69
CA ILE A 38 13.36 -0.98 12.97
C ILE A 38 14.26 -2.13 12.49
N THR A 39 14.50 -3.10 13.40
CA THR A 39 15.30 -4.30 13.12
C THR A 39 14.40 -5.53 12.97
N VAL A 40 14.89 -6.55 12.26
CA VAL A 40 14.22 -7.87 12.19
C VAL A 40 14.00 -8.47 13.58
N GLN A 41 14.94 -8.26 14.51
CA GLN A 41 14.79 -8.73 15.89
C GLN A 41 13.56 -8.10 16.56
N GLN A 42 13.41 -6.78 16.48
CA GLN A 42 12.25 -6.08 17.05
C GLN A 42 10.94 -6.55 16.43
N ILE A 43 10.91 -6.79 15.11
CA ILE A 43 9.72 -7.33 14.42
C ILE A 43 9.39 -8.73 14.97
N CYS A 44 10.38 -9.60 15.12
CA CYS A 44 10.19 -10.95 15.65
C CYS A 44 9.69 -10.95 17.10
N ASP A 45 10.27 -10.10 17.95
CA ASP A 45 9.88 -9.96 19.36
C ASP A 45 8.44 -9.43 19.47
N GLU A 46 8.08 -8.39 18.72
CA GLU A 46 6.74 -7.80 18.67
C GLU A 46 5.69 -8.80 18.12
N ALA A 47 6.09 -9.66 17.17
CA ALA A 47 5.24 -10.69 16.57
C ALA A 47 5.17 -11.98 17.40
N MET A 48 6.02 -12.14 18.40
CA MET A 48 6.26 -13.41 19.12
C MET A 48 6.61 -14.56 18.17
N VAL A 49 7.49 -14.30 17.18
CA VAL A 49 7.94 -15.24 16.16
C VAL A 49 9.46 -15.40 16.25
N HIS A 50 9.99 -16.61 16.17
CA HIS A 50 11.44 -16.83 16.14
C HIS A 50 12.07 -16.27 14.87
N ARG A 51 13.31 -15.71 14.98
CA ARG A 51 14.08 -15.20 13.84
C ARG A 51 14.27 -16.24 12.72
N THR A 52 14.49 -17.50 13.08
CA THR A 52 14.57 -18.59 12.10
C THR A 52 13.28 -18.69 11.27
N THR A 53 12.12 -18.55 11.92
CA THR A 53 10.83 -18.54 11.22
C THR A 53 10.69 -17.33 10.31
N PHE A 54 11.17 -16.15 10.75
CA PHE A 54 11.20 -14.96 9.90
C PHE A 54 11.98 -15.22 8.61
N TYR A 55 13.23 -15.68 8.72
CA TYR A 55 14.12 -15.91 7.58
C TYR A 55 13.71 -17.08 6.69
N ASN A 56 12.82 -17.96 7.15
CA ASN A 56 12.20 -18.97 6.29
C ASN A 56 11.16 -18.37 5.32
N HIS A 57 10.70 -17.14 5.56
CA HIS A 57 9.66 -16.48 4.77
C HIS A 57 10.10 -15.17 4.12
N PHE A 58 11.00 -14.43 4.76
CA PHE A 58 11.42 -13.10 4.33
C PHE A 58 12.94 -12.96 4.45
N GLU A 59 13.57 -12.39 3.43
CA GLU A 59 15.01 -12.12 3.42
C GLU A 59 15.38 -11.02 4.42
N ASP A 60 14.56 -9.97 4.47
CA ASP A 60 14.74 -8.82 5.34
C ASP A 60 13.40 -8.10 5.60
N LYS A 61 13.46 -6.97 6.32
CA LYS A 61 12.28 -6.15 6.61
C LYS A 61 11.69 -5.46 5.38
N ASP A 62 12.52 -5.20 4.35
CA ASP A 62 12.05 -4.59 3.11
C ASP A 62 11.22 -5.57 2.30
N HIS A 63 11.63 -6.85 2.26
CA HIS A 63 10.83 -7.94 1.66
C HIS A 63 9.48 -8.10 2.39
N LEU A 64 9.46 -8.04 3.73
CA LEU A 64 8.21 -8.06 4.49
C LEU A 64 7.33 -6.84 4.20
N LEU A 65 7.92 -5.64 4.06
CA LEU A 65 7.20 -4.44 3.69
C LEU A 65 6.55 -4.59 2.31
N MET A 66 7.31 -5.03 1.31
CA MET A 66 6.78 -5.25 -0.05
C MET A 66 5.65 -6.27 -0.07
N TYR A 67 5.82 -7.39 0.65
CA TYR A 67 4.73 -8.36 0.83
C TYR A 67 3.45 -7.71 1.37
N GLY A 68 3.58 -6.88 2.41
CA GLY A 68 2.42 -6.18 3.00
C GLY A 68 1.74 -5.22 2.03
N LEU A 69 2.52 -4.46 1.26
CA LEU A 69 2.00 -3.57 0.21
C LEU A 69 1.25 -4.36 -0.87
N GLU A 70 1.78 -5.50 -1.30
CA GLU A 70 1.08 -6.38 -2.25
C GLU A 70 -0.26 -6.91 -1.72
N GLN A 71 -0.38 -7.18 -0.40
CA GLN A 71 -1.67 -7.57 0.18
C GLN A 71 -2.68 -6.40 0.16
N ILE A 72 -2.21 -5.17 0.39
CA ILE A 72 -3.02 -3.96 0.26
C ILE A 72 -3.47 -3.79 -1.20
N ASP A 73 -2.58 -3.93 -2.17
CA ASP A 73 -2.91 -3.82 -3.59
C ASP A 73 -3.95 -4.83 -4.05
N LYS A 74 -3.91 -6.07 -3.53
CA LYS A 74 -4.95 -7.08 -3.82
C LYS A 74 -6.32 -6.62 -3.36
N GLN A 75 -6.42 -5.88 -2.26
CA GLN A 75 -7.68 -5.33 -1.77
C GLN A 75 -8.10 -4.11 -2.59
N PHE A 76 -7.15 -3.21 -2.91
CA PHE A 76 -7.39 -2.12 -3.84
C PHE A 76 -7.92 -2.61 -5.19
N SER A 77 -7.41 -3.73 -5.70
CA SER A 77 -7.84 -4.31 -6.99
C SER A 77 -9.29 -4.81 -6.99
N GLN A 78 -9.94 -4.94 -5.84
CA GLN A 78 -11.37 -5.28 -5.73
C GLN A 78 -12.27 -4.06 -5.94
N GLU A 79 -11.75 -2.85 -5.76
CA GLU A 79 -12.45 -1.60 -6.00
C GLU A 79 -12.41 -1.23 -7.50
N SER A 80 -13.38 -0.42 -7.96
CA SER A 80 -13.37 0.04 -9.35
C SER A 80 -12.12 0.85 -9.68
N VAL A 81 -11.61 0.75 -10.91
CA VAL A 81 -10.47 1.57 -11.36
C VAL A 81 -10.73 3.06 -11.12
N ARG A 82 -11.96 3.50 -11.33
CA ARG A 82 -12.37 4.88 -11.12
C ARG A 82 -12.22 5.30 -9.65
N ASP A 83 -12.63 4.47 -8.70
CA ASP A 83 -12.47 4.78 -7.27
C ASP A 83 -11.00 4.74 -6.86
N ARG A 84 -10.21 3.78 -7.34
CA ARG A 84 -8.75 3.76 -7.12
C ARG A 84 -8.04 5.01 -7.62
N LEU A 85 -8.52 5.60 -8.72
CA LEU A 85 -7.93 6.79 -9.33
C LEU A 85 -8.43 8.09 -8.70
N LEU A 86 -9.72 8.21 -8.42
CA LEU A 86 -10.35 9.45 -7.99
C LEU A 86 -10.57 9.54 -6.47
N LYS A 87 -10.60 8.40 -5.77
CA LYS A 87 -10.82 8.32 -4.33
C LYS A 87 -9.78 7.46 -3.60
N PRO A 88 -8.47 7.61 -3.92
CA PRO A 88 -7.43 6.73 -3.39
C PRO A 88 -7.33 6.78 -1.87
N THR A 89 -7.56 7.95 -1.26
CA THR A 89 -7.44 8.14 0.19
C THR A 89 -8.60 7.50 0.93
N GLN A 90 -9.83 7.66 0.45
CA GLN A 90 -11.02 6.99 1.01
C GLN A 90 -10.91 5.46 0.85
N THR A 91 -10.45 5.00 -0.32
CA THR A 91 -10.21 3.57 -0.58
C THR A 91 -9.18 3.00 0.39
N ALA A 92 -8.07 3.72 0.61
CA ALA A 92 -7.04 3.32 1.57
C ALA A 92 -7.58 3.30 3.01
N GLU A 93 -8.33 4.32 3.42
CA GLU A 93 -8.92 4.40 4.76
C GLU A 93 -9.90 3.24 5.02
N LYS A 94 -10.79 2.94 4.08
CA LYS A 94 -11.70 1.78 4.14
C LYS A 94 -10.93 0.46 4.33
N ILE A 95 -9.90 0.22 3.51
CA ILE A 95 -9.07 -1.00 3.60
C ILE A 95 -8.35 -1.08 4.95
N MET A 96 -7.85 0.05 5.47
CA MET A 96 -7.19 0.10 6.77
C MET A 96 -8.15 -0.21 7.91
N GLU A 97 -9.37 0.33 7.88
CA GLU A 97 -10.41 0.07 8.87
C GLU A 97 -10.85 -1.39 8.87
N GLU A 98 -11.13 -1.97 7.71
CA GLU A 98 -11.52 -3.37 7.55
C GLU A 98 -10.45 -4.33 8.08
N ASN A 99 -9.17 -3.99 7.92
CA ASN A 99 -8.05 -4.79 8.41
C ASN A 99 -7.55 -4.38 9.80
N LYS A 100 -8.19 -3.41 10.45
CA LYS A 100 -7.77 -2.83 11.73
C LYS A 100 -6.32 -2.30 11.69
N PHE A 101 -5.90 -1.80 10.55
CA PHE A 101 -4.60 -1.15 10.40
C PHE A 101 -4.70 0.30 10.84
N THR A 102 -3.76 0.72 11.67
CA THR A 102 -3.61 2.14 11.97
C THR A 102 -2.78 2.78 10.86
N PRO A 103 -3.20 3.94 10.32
CA PRO A 103 -2.43 4.65 9.29
C PRO A 103 -1.00 4.88 9.74
N LEU A 104 -0.06 4.64 8.84
CA LEU A 104 1.35 4.93 9.08
C LEU A 104 1.50 6.41 9.38
N LYS A 105 2.11 6.77 10.52
CA LYS A 105 2.53 8.16 10.73
C LYS A 105 3.59 8.45 9.68
N ALA A 106 3.38 9.51 8.89
CA ALA A 106 4.46 10.05 8.08
C ALA A 106 5.57 10.49 9.04
N SER A 107 6.45 9.58 9.31
CA SER A 107 7.75 9.92 9.88
C SER A 107 8.43 10.82 8.83
N LYS A 108 9.29 11.76 9.26
CA LYS A 108 10.31 12.38 8.40
C LYS A 108 11.19 11.25 7.89
N SER A 109 10.64 10.47 6.97
CA SER A 109 11.20 9.19 6.58
C SER A 109 12.32 9.43 5.61
N ASP A 110 13.39 8.76 5.87
CA ASP A 110 14.55 8.66 5.02
C ASP A 110 14.15 8.35 3.57
N GLY A 111 14.92 8.87 2.64
CA GLY A 111 14.62 8.79 1.21
C GLY A 111 14.50 7.37 0.64
N LYS A 112 14.84 6.32 1.40
CA LYS A 112 14.71 4.92 0.97
C LYS A 112 13.26 4.46 0.97
N ILE A 113 12.57 4.55 2.10
CA ILE A 113 11.16 4.10 2.18
C ILE A 113 10.25 4.95 1.29
N SER A 114 10.44 6.28 1.28
CA SER A 114 9.69 7.16 0.40
C SER A 114 9.85 6.78 -1.06
N ARG A 115 11.07 6.41 -1.47
CA ARG A 115 11.37 5.95 -2.82
C ARG A 115 10.74 4.59 -3.13
N MET A 116 10.73 3.66 -2.17
CA MET A 116 10.08 2.35 -2.32
C MET A 116 8.56 2.52 -2.48
N LEU A 117 7.93 3.31 -1.63
CA LEU A 117 6.49 3.58 -1.68
C LEU A 117 6.10 4.31 -2.99
N TYR A 118 6.91 5.31 -3.40
CA TYR A 118 6.71 6.01 -4.67
C TYR A 118 6.77 5.04 -5.87
N LYS A 119 7.81 4.22 -5.93
CA LYS A 119 7.97 3.24 -7.02
C LYS A 119 6.81 2.24 -7.05
N HIS A 120 6.43 1.73 -5.90
CA HIS A 120 5.32 0.79 -5.77
C HIS A 120 3.98 1.42 -6.21
N GLY A 121 3.66 2.61 -5.70
CA GLY A 121 2.45 3.35 -6.08
C GLY A 121 2.40 3.74 -7.56
N MET A 122 3.57 4.09 -8.14
CA MET A 122 3.68 4.39 -9.57
C MET A 122 3.37 3.15 -10.44
N GLU A 123 3.88 1.97 -10.07
CA GLU A 123 3.58 0.73 -10.81
C GLU A 123 2.10 0.33 -10.70
N GLY A 124 1.50 0.46 -9.52
CA GLY A 124 0.06 0.24 -9.32
C GLY A 124 -0.79 1.18 -10.20
N LEU A 125 -0.44 2.47 -10.20
CA LEU A 125 -1.14 3.46 -11.02
C LEU A 125 -0.97 3.20 -12.52
N LYS A 126 0.21 2.79 -12.99
CA LYS A 126 0.44 2.40 -14.40
C LYS A 126 -0.47 1.23 -14.81
N LYS A 127 -0.66 0.26 -13.90
CA LYS A 127 -1.61 -0.84 -14.14
C LYS A 127 -3.03 -0.33 -14.31
N ASP A 128 -3.48 0.56 -13.43
CA ASP A 128 -4.81 1.17 -13.51
C ASP A 128 -5.02 1.98 -14.79
N LEU A 129 -4.02 2.75 -15.21
CA LEU A 129 -4.06 3.52 -16.46
C LEU A 129 -4.12 2.62 -17.69
N ARG A 130 -3.38 1.50 -17.72
CA ARG A 130 -3.47 0.51 -18.80
C ARG A 130 -4.85 -0.12 -18.88
N GLU A 131 -5.46 -0.47 -17.75
CA GLU A 131 -6.82 -1.01 -17.68
C GLU A 131 -7.85 -0.02 -18.28
N LEU A 132 -7.68 1.29 -18.02
CA LEU A 132 -8.51 2.33 -18.65
C LEU A 132 -8.24 2.45 -20.16
N GLU A 133 -6.99 2.42 -20.59
CA GLU A 133 -6.61 2.48 -22.01
C GLU A 133 -7.21 1.31 -22.79
N GLU A 134 -7.13 0.10 -22.25
CA GLU A 134 -7.78 -1.11 -22.80
C GLU A 134 -9.30 -0.98 -22.85
N SER A 135 -9.91 -0.23 -21.91
CA SER A 135 -11.35 0.08 -21.94
C SER A 135 -11.74 1.16 -22.94
N GLY A 136 -10.77 1.80 -23.62
CA GLY A 136 -10.98 2.80 -24.67
C GLY A 136 -10.76 4.26 -24.23
N VAL A 137 -10.20 4.51 -23.04
CA VAL A 137 -9.74 5.85 -22.64
C VAL A 137 -8.48 6.20 -23.41
N LYS A 138 -8.39 7.42 -23.96
CA LYS A 138 -7.19 7.91 -24.65
C LYS A 138 -6.48 8.93 -23.77
N PHE A 139 -5.20 8.69 -23.51
CA PHE A 139 -4.40 9.62 -22.73
C PHE A 139 -3.60 10.57 -23.62
N PRO A 140 -3.55 11.88 -23.29
CA PRO A 140 -2.81 12.87 -24.09
C PRO A 140 -1.30 12.84 -23.86
N LEU A 141 -0.83 12.08 -22.86
CA LEU A 141 0.57 11.95 -22.47
C LEU A 141 0.92 10.47 -22.26
N PRO A 142 2.21 10.10 -22.34
CA PRO A 142 2.66 8.76 -21.97
C PRO A 142 2.21 8.35 -20.57
N LEU A 143 1.78 7.09 -20.41
CA LEU A 143 1.26 6.58 -19.12
C LEU A 143 2.29 6.71 -17.99
N GLU A 144 3.58 6.56 -18.32
CA GLU A 144 4.69 6.73 -17.37
C GLU A 144 4.74 8.16 -16.79
N VAL A 145 4.50 9.17 -17.63
CA VAL A 145 4.51 10.58 -17.21
C VAL A 145 3.32 10.85 -16.30
N ILE A 146 2.13 10.38 -16.69
CA ILE A 146 0.91 10.53 -15.87
C ILE A 146 1.09 9.81 -14.53
N ALA A 147 1.58 8.56 -14.55
CA ALA A 147 1.78 7.77 -13.34
C ALA A 147 2.81 8.42 -12.40
N ALA A 148 3.92 8.92 -12.92
CA ALA A 148 4.93 9.60 -12.12
C ALA A 148 4.38 10.86 -11.45
N PHE A 149 3.69 11.72 -12.19
CA PHE A 149 3.09 12.95 -11.69
C PHE A 149 2.03 12.68 -10.63
N VAL A 150 1.06 11.82 -10.94
CA VAL A 150 -0.06 11.52 -10.03
C VAL A 150 0.41 10.81 -8.76
N SER A 151 1.35 9.87 -8.86
CA SER A 151 1.92 9.20 -7.68
C SER A 151 2.70 10.19 -6.80
N GLY A 152 3.48 11.08 -7.39
CA GLY A 152 4.18 12.13 -6.66
C GLY A 152 3.21 13.07 -5.93
N ALA A 153 2.17 13.52 -6.62
CA ALA A 153 1.15 14.40 -6.04
C ALA A 153 0.41 13.72 -4.87
N ARG A 154 0.03 12.45 -5.01
CA ARG A 154 -0.63 11.67 -3.93
C ARG A 154 0.26 11.55 -2.70
N ILE A 155 1.53 11.18 -2.88
CA ILE A 155 2.47 11.03 -1.76
C ILE A 155 2.68 12.37 -1.05
N ALA A 156 2.90 13.44 -1.81
CA ALA A 156 3.08 14.78 -1.23
C ALA A 156 1.85 15.25 -0.45
N LEU A 157 0.65 15.05 -1.02
CA LEU A 157 -0.60 15.42 -0.36
C LEU A 157 -0.87 14.58 0.90
N CYS A 158 -0.63 13.28 0.85
CA CYS A 158 -0.74 12.40 2.02
C CYS A 158 0.26 12.78 3.12
N ALA A 159 1.52 13.08 2.77
CA ALA A 159 2.53 13.53 3.71
C ALA A 159 2.11 14.83 4.39
N TRP A 160 1.69 15.84 3.61
CA TRP A 160 1.17 17.10 4.13
C TRP A 160 -0.01 16.87 5.09
N TRP A 161 -0.99 16.05 4.72
CA TRP A 161 -2.15 15.74 5.55
C TRP A 161 -1.76 15.11 6.89
N MET A 162 -0.83 14.17 6.87
CA MET A 162 -0.33 13.52 8.09
C MET A 162 0.45 14.50 8.99
N GLU A 163 1.32 15.33 8.41
CA GLU A 163 2.09 16.33 9.14
C GLU A 163 1.19 17.40 9.79
N ASN A 164 0.04 17.70 9.19
CA ASN A 164 -0.97 18.62 9.72
C ASN A 164 -1.99 17.95 10.66
N GLY A 165 -1.75 16.72 11.09
CA GLY A 165 -2.53 16.02 12.10
C GLY A 165 -3.84 15.45 11.60
N ARG A 166 -4.00 15.24 10.28
CA ARG A 166 -5.18 14.66 9.63
C ARG A 166 -6.48 15.38 10.01
N LYS A 167 -6.48 16.70 9.95
CA LYS A 167 -7.66 17.52 10.30
C LYS A 167 -8.77 17.40 9.28
N GLU A 168 -8.41 17.21 8.02
CA GLU A 168 -9.31 16.96 6.91
C GLU A 168 -9.74 15.49 6.89
N SER A 169 -10.93 15.21 6.35
CA SER A 169 -11.37 13.84 6.07
C SER A 169 -10.66 13.29 4.83
N ALA A 170 -10.61 11.96 4.68
CA ALA A 170 -10.09 11.32 3.46
C ALA A 170 -10.83 11.79 2.20
N ALA A 171 -12.13 12.05 2.31
CA ALA A 171 -12.94 12.59 1.21
C ALA A 171 -12.46 13.99 0.78
N GLN A 172 -12.16 14.87 1.72
CA GLN A 172 -11.63 16.21 1.42
C GLN A 172 -10.24 16.13 0.76
N ILE A 173 -9.39 15.19 1.18
CA ILE A 173 -8.08 14.98 0.54
C ILE A 173 -8.25 14.51 -0.92
N ASP A 174 -9.19 13.62 -1.17
CA ASP A 174 -9.48 13.18 -2.54
C ASP A 174 -10.10 14.31 -3.39
N GLU A 175 -10.92 15.18 -2.80
CA GLU A 175 -11.41 16.38 -3.48
C GLU A 175 -10.27 17.34 -3.84
N TYR A 176 -9.30 17.57 -2.95
CA TYR A 176 -8.12 18.41 -3.26
C TYR A 176 -7.33 17.80 -4.43
N LEU A 177 -7.12 16.48 -4.41
CA LEU A 177 -6.45 15.79 -5.51
C LEU A 177 -7.21 15.99 -6.83
N GLN A 178 -8.54 15.82 -6.82
CA GLN A 178 -9.39 15.96 -8.02
C GLN A 178 -9.43 17.39 -8.55
N GLN A 179 -9.33 18.41 -7.69
CA GLN A 179 -9.24 19.81 -8.12
C GLN A 179 -7.91 20.11 -8.82
N MET A 180 -6.82 19.44 -8.40
CA MET A 180 -5.49 19.63 -9.00
C MET A 180 -5.27 18.77 -10.26
N ILE A 181 -5.91 17.63 -10.31
CA ILE A 181 -5.82 16.69 -11.43
C ILE A 181 -7.17 16.65 -12.13
N ASN A 182 -7.23 17.08 -13.40
CA ASN A 182 -8.49 17.06 -14.15
C ASN A 182 -9.09 15.64 -14.19
N PRO A 183 -10.24 15.37 -13.53
CA PRO A 183 -10.84 14.03 -13.50
C PRO A 183 -11.25 13.50 -14.87
N LYS A 184 -11.44 14.39 -15.85
CA LYS A 184 -11.75 14.01 -17.23
C LYS A 184 -10.60 13.25 -17.89
N LEU A 185 -9.36 13.41 -17.41
CA LEU A 185 -8.21 12.63 -17.90
C LEU A 185 -8.47 11.10 -17.82
N PHE A 186 -9.34 10.66 -16.91
CA PHE A 186 -9.67 9.25 -16.67
C PHE A 186 -11.05 8.85 -17.23
N SER A 187 -11.62 9.63 -18.15
CA SER A 187 -12.92 9.35 -18.76
C SER A 187 -12.81 9.17 -20.29
N LYS A 188 -13.79 8.46 -20.87
CA LYS A 188 -13.84 8.23 -22.32
C LYS A 188 -14.16 9.49 -23.13
N ASP A 189 -14.68 10.52 -22.46
CA ASP A 189 -15.16 11.77 -23.07
C ASP A 189 -14.14 12.92 -22.93
N ALA A 190 -12.86 12.60 -22.80
CA ALA A 190 -11.77 13.57 -22.61
C ALA A 190 -11.22 14.09 -23.94
#